data_7bafe90ef1e3a82fc9ebbd3961a66153
#
_entry.id   7bafe90ef1e3a82fc9ebbd3961a66153
#
_cell.length_a   1.000
_cell.length_b   1.000
_cell.length_c   1.000
_cell.angle_alpha   90.00
_cell.angle_beta   90.00
_cell.angle_gamma   90.00
#
_symmetry.space_group_name_H-M   'P 1'
#
loop_
_entity.id
_entity.type
_entity.pdbx_description
1 polymer ?
#
loop_
_entity_poly.entity_id
_entity_poly.type
_entity_poly.pdbx_seq_one_letter_code
_entity_poly.pdbx_strand_id
1 'polypeptide(L)'
;QQDGDVRHFGMSKEGVVARQFMLGVVQTADGMPIFHEVFDGNTAEAPTLEPTLKKVLARYPHIRRLVVVADRGLLSLDNIEALAKLHVAGERALEFILAVPGRRYGEFVDLLEPMNARAAQASEEMVEEAQWQGHRLVVAHNPQRAAEQTQERLAKIHALQQRANQLASKLDAQDGGAVQRGRKLSDSGAKARFFHEVSDAHMARIIKVDLKSDLFAYQIDESALARAQLMDGKLMLITNVKDMAPLDVIRRYKSLADIERGFRVLKSEIEIAPVFHRLPERIKAHASICFLALILYRVMRQRLKLAGSDLDRKSVV
;
A
#
# COMPACT_ATOMS: atom_id res chain seq x y z
N GLN A 1 -12.32 -12.49 -27.58
CA GLN A 1 -11.85 -12.99 -26.29
C GLN A 1 -12.08 -14.48 -26.27
N GLN A 2 -11.06 -15.30 -26.07
CA GLN A 2 -11.25 -16.74 -25.84
C GLN A 2 -11.82 -16.91 -24.43
N ASP A 3 -12.83 -17.75 -24.27
CA ASP A 3 -13.37 -18.16 -22.98
C ASP A 3 -12.21 -18.67 -22.09
N GLY A 4 -12.06 -18.09 -20.90
CA GLY A 4 -11.01 -18.44 -19.95
C GLY A 4 -9.68 -17.68 -20.10
N ASP A 5 -9.58 -16.64 -20.96
CA ASP A 5 -8.36 -15.82 -21.05
C ASP A 5 -8.15 -15.01 -19.74
N VAL A 6 -7.13 -15.35 -18.98
CA VAL A 6 -6.75 -14.68 -17.74
C VAL A 6 -6.13 -13.29 -17.92
N ARG A 7 -5.84 -12.92 -19.19
CA ARG A 7 -5.22 -11.62 -19.52
C ARG A 7 -6.29 -10.57 -19.77
N HIS A 8 -6.41 -9.63 -18.87
CA HIS A 8 -7.30 -8.49 -19.00
C HIS A 8 -6.51 -7.19 -19.01
N PHE A 9 -7.07 -6.15 -19.62
CA PHE A 9 -6.50 -4.81 -19.50
C PHE A 9 -6.70 -4.30 -18.08
N GLY A 10 -5.62 -3.87 -17.47
CA GLY A 10 -5.59 -3.29 -16.13
C GLY A 10 -4.45 -2.29 -16.02
N MET A 11 -4.53 -1.44 -15.02
CA MET A 11 -3.45 -0.51 -14.71
C MET A 11 -2.40 -1.27 -13.88
N SER A 12 -1.19 -1.36 -14.40
CA SER A 12 -0.07 -1.95 -13.65
C SER A 12 0.33 -1.06 -12.48
N LYS A 13 1.07 -1.61 -11.51
CA LYS A 13 1.64 -0.81 -10.40
C LYS A 13 2.64 0.25 -10.90
N GLU A 14 3.14 0.10 -12.11
CA GLU A 14 3.99 1.06 -12.81
C GLU A 14 3.20 2.16 -13.56
N GLY A 15 1.86 2.17 -13.44
CA GLY A 15 1.00 3.19 -14.07
C GLY A 15 0.73 2.98 -15.58
N VAL A 16 1.08 1.82 -16.12
CA VAL A 16 0.85 1.50 -17.54
C VAL A 16 -0.40 0.64 -17.69
N VAL A 17 -1.27 1.02 -18.64
CA VAL A 17 -2.41 0.18 -19.03
C VAL A 17 -1.93 -0.88 -20.02
N ALA A 18 -1.93 -2.13 -19.59
CA ALA A 18 -1.48 -3.27 -20.40
C ALA A 18 -2.35 -4.49 -20.14
N ARG A 19 -2.27 -5.48 -21.04
CA ARG A 19 -2.80 -6.81 -20.76
C ARG A 19 -1.94 -7.50 -19.72
N GLN A 20 -2.53 -7.82 -18.59
CA GLN A 20 -1.86 -8.42 -17.44
C GLN A 20 -2.69 -9.57 -16.87
N PHE A 21 -2.08 -10.40 -16.07
CA PHE A 21 -2.73 -11.30 -15.12
C PHE A 21 -2.26 -10.95 -13.71
N MET A 22 -3.02 -11.33 -12.70
CA MET A 22 -2.62 -11.14 -11.32
C MET A 22 -2.10 -12.46 -10.75
N LEU A 23 -0.95 -12.42 -10.05
CA LEU A 23 -0.38 -13.54 -9.34
C LEU A 23 -0.51 -13.34 -7.83
N GLY A 24 -1.29 -14.18 -7.19
CA GLY A 24 -1.33 -14.30 -5.73
C GLY A 24 -0.26 -15.28 -5.25
N VAL A 25 0.49 -14.90 -4.21
CA VAL A 25 1.48 -15.77 -3.57
C VAL A 25 1.27 -15.74 -2.07
N VAL A 26 1.19 -16.93 -1.45
CA VAL A 26 1.15 -17.10 0.00
C VAL A 26 2.52 -17.58 0.45
N GLN A 27 3.07 -16.90 1.45
CA GLN A 27 4.38 -17.22 2.02
C GLN A 27 4.25 -17.40 3.54
N THR A 28 5.15 -18.19 4.11
CA THR A 28 5.32 -18.31 5.55
C THR A 28 5.99 -17.05 6.12
N ALA A 29 6.02 -16.91 7.45
CA ALA A 29 6.61 -15.75 8.12
C ALA A 29 8.12 -15.56 7.85
N ASP A 30 8.82 -16.63 7.52
CA ASP A 30 10.23 -16.65 7.11
C ASP A 30 10.41 -16.46 5.58
N GLY A 31 9.32 -16.16 4.88
CA GLY A 31 9.32 -15.83 3.45
C GLY A 31 9.37 -17.04 2.51
N MET A 32 9.09 -18.27 3.01
CA MET A 32 9.01 -19.45 2.16
C MET A 32 7.68 -19.48 1.41
N PRO A 33 7.66 -19.48 0.06
CA PRO A 33 6.43 -19.58 -0.73
C PRO A 33 5.81 -20.96 -0.57
N ILE A 34 4.51 -21.03 -0.22
CA ILE A 34 3.79 -22.29 0.00
C ILE A 34 2.60 -22.50 -0.94
N PHE A 35 2.09 -21.41 -1.51
CA PHE A 35 0.94 -21.48 -2.40
C PHE A 35 0.99 -20.33 -3.40
N HIS A 36 0.48 -20.56 -4.61
CA HIS A 36 0.26 -19.51 -5.61
C HIS A 36 -1.04 -19.75 -6.37
N GLU A 37 -1.57 -18.66 -6.91
CA GLU A 37 -2.75 -18.70 -7.77
C GLU A 37 -2.68 -17.60 -8.83
N VAL A 38 -3.15 -17.90 -10.03
CA VAL A 38 -3.26 -16.94 -11.13
C VAL A 38 -4.71 -16.50 -11.24
N PHE A 39 -4.92 -15.19 -11.17
CA PHE A 39 -6.22 -14.55 -11.33
C PHE A 39 -6.26 -13.71 -12.60
N ASP A 40 -7.46 -13.37 -13.03
CA ASP A 40 -7.68 -12.46 -14.13
C ASP A 40 -7.05 -11.10 -13.85
N GLY A 41 -6.48 -10.47 -14.87
CA GLY A 41 -5.68 -9.26 -14.71
C GLY A 41 -6.43 -8.02 -14.24
N ASN A 42 -7.77 -8.05 -14.24
CA ASN A 42 -8.64 -7.00 -13.73
C ASN A 42 -9.30 -7.38 -12.38
N THR A 43 -8.90 -8.50 -11.77
CA THR A 43 -9.45 -8.93 -10.49
C THR A 43 -9.04 -7.96 -9.37
N ALA A 44 -9.99 -7.55 -8.54
CA ALA A 44 -9.71 -6.80 -7.32
C ALA A 44 -9.02 -7.72 -6.27
N GLU A 45 -8.06 -7.18 -5.52
CA GLU A 45 -7.28 -7.98 -4.56
C GLU A 45 -8.14 -8.49 -3.38
N ALA A 46 -8.98 -7.63 -2.81
CA ALA A 46 -9.72 -7.94 -1.58
C ALA A 46 -10.61 -9.20 -1.68
N PRO A 47 -11.42 -9.43 -2.75
CA PRO A 47 -12.24 -10.63 -2.87
C PRO A 47 -11.46 -11.93 -3.06
N THR A 48 -10.16 -11.87 -3.38
CA THR A 48 -9.35 -13.09 -3.60
C THR A 48 -8.86 -13.72 -2.31
N LEU A 49 -8.88 -12.99 -1.19
CA LEU A 49 -8.29 -13.43 0.08
C LEU A 49 -8.97 -14.68 0.63
N GLU A 50 -10.28 -14.63 0.85
CA GLU A 50 -11.04 -15.74 1.41
C GLU A 50 -10.95 -17.02 0.57
N PRO A 51 -11.21 -17.00 -0.76
CA PRO A 51 -11.08 -18.18 -1.60
C PRO A 51 -9.68 -18.79 -1.60
N THR A 52 -8.65 -17.93 -1.62
CA THR A 52 -7.25 -18.38 -1.55
C THR A 52 -6.97 -19.10 -0.24
N LEU A 53 -7.40 -18.55 0.89
CA LEU A 53 -7.20 -19.16 2.20
C LEU A 53 -7.94 -20.49 2.33
N LYS A 54 -9.16 -20.62 1.81
CA LYS A 54 -9.87 -21.90 1.76
C LYS A 54 -9.06 -22.95 1.01
N LYS A 55 -8.43 -22.61 -0.12
CA LYS A 55 -7.57 -23.52 -0.88
C LYS A 55 -6.30 -23.88 -0.11
N VAL A 56 -5.69 -22.93 0.58
CA VAL A 56 -4.52 -23.17 1.44
C VAL A 56 -4.88 -24.14 2.57
N LEU A 57 -5.99 -23.92 3.27
CA LEU A 57 -6.45 -24.79 4.35
C LEU A 57 -6.79 -26.21 3.84
N ALA A 58 -7.42 -26.33 2.68
CA ALA A 58 -7.71 -27.62 2.05
C ALA A 58 -6.42 -28.38 1.67
N ARG A 59 -5.37 -27.66 1.23
CA ARG A 59 -4.08 -28.28 0.88
C ARG A 59 -3.26 -28.68 2.10
N TYR A 60 -3.42 -27.97 3.22
CA TYR A 60 -2.66 -28.18 4.45
C TYR A 60 -3.61 -28.45 5.65
N PRO A 61 -4.34 -29.60 5.66
CA PRO A 61 -5.39 -29.86 6.66
C PRO A 61 -4.86 -30.06 8.08
N HIS A 62 -3.54 -30.20 8.26
CA HIS A 62 -2.92 -30.39 9.58
C HIS A 62 -2.50 -29.09 10.26
N ILE A 63 -2.73 -27.93 9.62
CA ILE A 63 -2.44 -26.62 10.26
C ILE A 63 -3.35 -26.44 11.47
N ARG A 64 -2.74 -26.32 12.66
CA ARG A 64 -3.45 -26.10 13.93
C ARG A 64 -3.58 -24.63 14.31
N ARG A 65 -2.70 -23.77 13.78
CA ARG A 65 -2.73 -22.32 13.96
C ARG A 65 -2.31 -21.63 12.67
N LEU A 66 -3.08 -20.69 12.21
CA LEU A 66 -2.77 -19.84 11.07
C LEU A 66 -3.06 -18.39 11.42
N VAL A 67 -2.03 -17.55 11.33
CA VAL A 67 -2.15 -16.09 11.44
C VAL A 67 -1.93 -15.50 10.05
N VAL A 68 -2.97 -14.96 9.46
CA VAL A 68 -2.91 -14.31 8.14
C VAL A 68 -2.46 -12.88 8.35
N VAL A 69 -1.40 -12.49 7.68
CA VAL A 69 -0.92 -11.11 7.67
C VAL A 69 -1.09 -10.56 6.27
N ALA A 70 -1.81 -9.47 6.13
CA ALA A 70 -2.11 -8.90 4.83
C ALA A 70 -1.99 -7.38 4.80
N ASP A 71 -1.62 -6.83 3.63
CA ASP A 71 -1.44 -5.42 3.42
C ASP A 71 -2.77 -4.66 3.30
N ARG A 72 -2.68 -3.34 3.25
CA ARG A 72 -3.76 -2.36 3.23
C ARG A 72 -4.80 -2.59 2.12
N GLY A 73 -4.38 -3.15 0.99
CA GLY A 73 -5.26 -3.46 -0.14
C GLY A 73 -6.28 -4.58 0.14
N LEU A 74 -5.94 -5.46 1.08
CA LEU A 74 -6.75 -6.64 1.43
C LEU A 74 -7.70 -6.42 2.61
N LEU A 75 -7.61 -5.27 3.32
CA LEU A 75 -8.52 -4.94 4.41
C LEU A 75 -9.86 -4.43 3.87
N SER A 76 -10.94 -5.18 4.14
CA SER A 76 -12.32 -4.74 4.06
C SER A 76 -13.10 -5.29 5.27
N LEU A 77 -14.26 -4.72 5.58
CA LEU A 77 -15.14 -5.28 6.63
C LEU A 77 -15.59 -6.69 6.25
N ASP A 78 -15.95 -6.88 4.98
CA ASP A 78 -16.37 -8.20 4.46
C ASP A 78 -15.26 -9.24 4.63
N ASN A 79 -14.02 -8.87 4.39
CA ASN A 79 -12.87 -9.77 4.62
C ASN A 79 -12.68 -10.09 6.10
N ILE A 80 -12.82 -9.12 7.00
CA ILE A 80 -12.74 -9.37 8.45
C ILE A 80 -13.80 -10.39 8.88
N GLU A 81 -15.05 -10.19 8.46
CA GLU A 81 -16.13 -11.11 8.77
C GLU A 81 -15.94 -12.49 8.13
N ALA A 82 -15.47 -12.55 6.89
CA ALA A 82 -15.18 -13.79 6.19
C ALA A 82 -14.05 -14.58 6.88
N LEU A 83 -12.97 -13.89 7.26
CA LEU A 83 -11.84 -14.50 7.97
C LEU A 83 -12.25 -15.02 9.36
N ALA A 84 -13.11 -14.30 10.08
CA ALA A 84 -13.59 -14.70 11.39
C ALA A 84 -14.42 -16.00 11.34
N LYS A 85 -15.01 -16.35 10.18
CA LYS A 85 -15.80 -17.59 9.96
C LYS A 85 -14.91 -18.76 9.53
N LEU A 86 -13.65 -18.53 9.16
CA LEU A 86 -12.74 -19.62 8.78
C LEU A 86 -12.10 -20.25 10.02
N HIS A 87 -12.00 -21.57 9.98
CA HIS A 87 -11.40 -22.36 11.06
C HIS A 87 -10.26 -23.22 10.51
N VAL A 88 -9.25 -23.42 11.34
CA VAL A 88 -8.16 -24.38 11.11
C VAL A 88 -8.49 -25.71 11.80
N ALA A 89 -7.64 -26.71 11.66
CA ALA A 89 -7.81 -28.00 12.32
C ALA A 89 -8.05 -27.84 13.83
N GLY A 90 -9.09 -28.52 14.37
CA GLY A 90 -9.49 -28.44 15.77
C GLY A 90 -10.42 -27.26 16.09
N GLU A 91 -11.16 -26.76 15.12
CA GLU A 91 -12.17 -25.70 15.24
C GLU A 91 -11.64 -24.34 15.76
N ARG A 92 -10.32 -24.16 15.79
CA ARG A 92 -9.72 -22.88 16.16
C ARG A 92 -10.01 -21.85 15.05
N ALA A 93 -10.53 -20.69 15.44
CA ALA A 93 -10.76 -19.59 14.50
C ALA A 93 -9.44 -19.16 13.84
N LEU A 94 -9.49 -18.83 12.56
CA LEU A 94 -8.37 -18.27 11.84
C LEU A 94 -8.02 -16.90 12.45
N GLU A 95 -6.74 -16.70 12.71
CA GLU A 95 -6.23 -15.45 13.24
C GLU A 95 -5.73 -14.55 12.10
N PHE A 96 -5.80 -13.22 12.29
CA PHE A 96 -5.36 -12.28 11.27
C PHE A 96 -4.72 -11.02 11.87
N ILE A 97 -3.84 -10.39 11.08
CA ILE A 97 -3.27 -9.06 11.28
C ILE A 97 -3.40 -8.32 9.96
N LEU A 98 -4.24 -7.28 9.92
CA LEU A 98 -4.56 -6.53 8.70
C LEU A 98 -4.25 -5.05 8.91
N ALA A 99 -3.58 -4.43 7.92
CA ALA A 99 -3.29 -3.00 8.01
C ALA A 99 -4.48 -2.17 7.57
N VAL A 100 -4.78 -1.14 8.35
CA VAL A 100 -5.81 -0.15 8.03
C VAL A 100 -5.34 0.71 6.86
N PRO A 101 -6.13 0.83 5.78
CA PRO A 101 -5.82 1.76 4.70
C PRO A 101 -5.81 3.21 5.18
N GLY A 102 -4.84 4.02 4.73
CA GLY A 102 -4.73 5.41 5.15
C GLY A 102 -5.98 6.26 4.87
N ARG A 103 -6.79 5.90 3.85
CA ARG A 103 -8.07 6.55 3.56
C ARG A 103 -9.10 6.40 4.69
N ARG A 104 -8.97 5.37 5.54
CA ARG A 104 -9.86 5.07 6.67
C ARG A 104 -9.35 5.62 7.99
N TYR A 105 -8.14 6.18 8.05
CA TYR A 105 -7.58 6.72 9.29
C TYR A 105 -8.46 7.79 9.93
N GLY A 106 -9.25 8.52 9.12
CA GLY A 106 -10.23 9.49 9.63
C GLY A 106 -11.29 8.90 10.56
N GLU A 107 -11.57 7.60 10.47
CA GLU A 107 -12.53 6.89 11.35
C GLU A 107 -11.98 6.70 12.77
N PHE A 108 -10.69 6.93 12.98
CA PHE A 108 -9.97 6.67 14.23
C PHE A 108 -9.45 7.96 14.90
N VAL A 109 -9.90 9.14 14.45
CA VAL A 109 -9.38 10.44 14.94
C VAL A 109 -9.46 10.53 16.46
N ASP A 110 -10.62 10.21 17.04
CA ASP A 110 -10.84 10.27 18.50
C ASP A 110 -9.89 9.33 19.28
N LEU A 111 -9.49 8.20 18.68
CA LEU A 111 -8.53 7.27 19.26
C LEU A 111 -7.08 7.74 19.10
N LEU A 112 -6.79 8.50 18.05
CA LEU A 112 -5.44 8.95 17.71
C LEU A 112 -5.05 10.25 18.41
N GLU A 113 -5.99 11.15 18.69
CA GLU A 113 -5.70 12.42 19.34
C GLU A 113 -4.99 12.27 20.70
N PRO A 114 -5.48 11.46 21.65
CA PRO A 114 -4.80 11.24 22.92
C PRO A 114 -3.41 10.62 22.76
N MET A 115 -3.24 9.69 21.79
CA MET A 115 -1.96 9.10 21.48
C MET A 115 -0.99 10.14 20.90
N ASN A 116 -1.48 11.05 20.06
CA ASN A 116 -0.65 12.06 19.42
C ASN A 116 -0.06 13.04 20.44
N ALA A 117 -0.82 13.40 21.47
CA ALA A 117 -0.34 14.23 22.56
C ALA A 117 0.83 13.57 23.32
N ARG A 118 0.80 12.25 23.52
CA ARG A 118 1.89 11.49 24.11
C ARG A 118 3.06 11.31 23.13
N ALA A 119 2.76 11.04 21.87
CA ALA A 119 3.76 10.84 20.82
C ALA A 119 4.60 12.08 20.54
N ALA A 120 4.05 13.29 20.75
CA ALA A 120 4.79 14.55 20.61
C ALA A 120 5.98 14.68 21.57
N GLN A 121 6.00 13.92 22.66
CA GLN A 121 7.07 13.88 23.66
C GLN A 121 7.99 12.67 23.52
N ALA A 122 7.66 11.74 22.61
CA ALA A 122 8.40 10.50 22.45
C ALA A 122 9.57 10.67 21.47
N SER A 123 10.74 10.19 21.85
CA SER A 123 11.93 10.10 21.00
C SER A 123 12.03 8.77 20.23
N GLU A 124 11.27 7.76 20.65
CA GLU A 124 11.29 6.40 20.11
C GLU A 124 9.90 5.98 19.61
N GLU A 125 9.87 4.85 18.90
CA GLU A 125 8.62 4.26 18.42
C GLU A 125 7.70 3.90 19.59
N MET A 126 6.47 4.42 19.57
CA MET A 126 5.42 4.09 20.53
C MET A 126 4.47 3.07 19.93
N VAL A 127 4.00 2.14 20.76
CA VAL A 127 2.95 1.18 20.38
C VAL A 127 1.84 1.22 21.42
N GLU A 128 0.63 1.47 20.99
CA GLU A 128 -0.56 1.48 21.84
C GLU A 128 -1.61 0.53 21.30
N GLU A 129 -2.57 0.21 22.15
CA GLU A 129 -3.66 -0.70 21.84
C GLU A 129 -5.00 -0.06 22.21
N ALA A 130 -5.99 -0.27 21.35
CA ALA A 130 -7.37 0.15 21.57
C ALA A 130 -8.33 -0.92 21.05
N GLN A 131 -9.62 -0.76 21.38
CA GLN A 131 -10.69 -1.59 20.83
C GLN A 131 -11.46 -0.83 19.74
N TRP A 132 -11.73 -1.51 18.64
CA TRP A 132 -12.51 -0.97 17.55
C TRP A 132 -13.46 -2.04 16.99
N GLN A 133 -14.78 -1.81 17.11
CA GLN A 133 -15.85 -2.72 16.64
C GLN A 133 -15.64 -4.19 17.07
N GLY A 134 -15.25 -4.41 18.33
CA GLY A 134 -15.00 -5.74 18.87
C GLY A 134 -13.66 -6.38 18.46
N HIS A 135 -12.87 -5.69 17.66
CA HIS A 135 -11.52 -6.10 17.26
C HIS A 135 -10.46 -5.32 18.02
N ARG A 136 -9.32 -5.93 18.16
CA ARG A 136 -8.12 -5.33 18.73
C ARG A 136 -7.48 -4.43 17.67
N LEU A 137 -7.29 -3.14 17.98
CA LEU A 137 -6.58 -2.16 17.16
C LEU A 137 -5.21 -1.91 17.79
N VAL A 138 -4.14 -2.21 17.05
CA VAL A 138 -2.77 -1.93 17.47
C VAL A 138 -2.25 -0.76 16.62
N VAL A 139 -1.77 0.28 17.29
CA VAL A 139 -1.29 1.52 16.65
C VAL A 139 0.18 1.72 17.02
N ALA A 140 1.04 1.77 16.02
CA ALA A 140 2.43 2.21 16.18
C ALA A 140 2.59 3.64 15.66
N HIS A 141 3.41 4.43 16.33
CA HIS A 141 3.84 5.75 15.89
C HIS A 141 5.37 5.82 15.88
N ASN A 142 5.93 6.17 14.73
CA ASN A 142 7.35 6.41 14.57
C ASN A 142 7.61 7.91 14.42
N PRO A 143 8.27 8.59 15.40
CA PRO A 143 8.46 10.04 15.41
C PRO A 143 9.31 10.53 14.23
N GLN A 144 10.37 9.81 13.87
CA GLN A 144 11.23 10.18 12.75
C GLN A 144 10.45 10.18 11.43
N ARG A 145 9.69 9.12 11.18
CA ARG A 145 8.84 9.01 9.99
C ARG A 145 7.74 10.06 9.97
N ALA A 146 7.20 10.42 11.13
CA ALA A 146 6.22 11.50 11.25
C ALA A 146 6.83 12.85 10.84
N ALA A 147 8.03 13.15 11.32
CA ALA A 147 8.76 14.37 10.95
C ALA A 147 9.07 14.41 9.45
N GLU A 148 9.56 13.32 8.87
CA GLU A 148 9.83 13.22 7.43
C GLU A 148 8.57 13.47 6.59
N GLN A 149 7.44 12.83 6.92
CA GLN A 149 6.18 12.98 6.19
C GLN A 149 5.62 14.40 6.32
N THR A 150 5.71 15.01 7.51
CA THR A 150 5.32 16.42 7.72
C THR A 150 6.20 17.36 6.89
N GLN A 151 7.52 17.18 6.90
CA GLN A 151 8.45 17.99 6.12
C GLN A 151 8.19 17.89 4.61
N GLU A 152 8.03 16.67 4.09
CA GLU A 152 7.72 16.44 2.67
C GLU A 152 6.41 17.13 2.27
N ARG A 153 5.40 17.07 3.12
CA ARG A 153 4.11 17.73 2.87
C ARG A 153 4.24 19.24 2.86
N LEU A 154 4.91 19.81 3.85
CA LEU A 154 5.15 21.26 3.92
C LEU A 154 5.96 21.78 2.75
N ALA A 155 6.98 21.04 2.32
CA ALA A 155 7.76 21.36 1.13
C ALA A 155 6.90 21.39 -0.14
N LYS A 156 6.01 20.41 -0.32
CA LYS A 156 5.06 20.38 -1.44
C LYS A 156 4.08 21.56 -1.40
N ILE A 157 3.53 21.87 -0.23
CA ILE A 157 2.63 23.01 -0.05
C ILE A 157 3.36 24.31 -0.41
N HIS A 158 4.58 24.51 0.10
CA HIS A 158 5.38 25.70 -0.20
C HIS A 158 5.69 25.82 -1.70
N ALA A 159 6.08 24.73 -2.37
CA ALA A 159 6.34 24.75 -3.81
C ALA A 159 5.07 25.13 -4.60
N LEU A 160 3.90 24.60 -4.20
CA LEU A 160 2.63 24.95 -4.84
C LEU A 160 2.20 26.40 -4.55
N GLN A 161 2.46 26.93 -3.36
CA GLN A 161 2.23 28.33 -3.05
C GLN A 161 3.11 29.26 -3.90
N GLN A 162 4.41 28.93 -4.05
CA GLN A 162 5.30 29.68 -4.95
C GLN A 162 4.78 29.64 -6.40
N ARG A 163 4.28 28.48 -6.81
CA ARG A 163 3.72 28.32 -8.16
C ARG A 163 2.45 29.15 -8.34
N ALA A 164 1.55 29.17 -7.36
CA ALA A 164 0.36 30.02 -7.39
C ALA A 164 0.72 31.51 -7.48
N ASN A 165 1.71 31.96 -6.69
CA ASN A 165 2.21 33.33 -6.75
C ASN A 165 2.77 33.71 -8.13
N GLN A 166 3.48 32.79 -8.80
CA GLN A 166 3.96 33.00 -10.19
C GLN A 166 2.80 33.14 -11.18
N LEU A 167 1.73 32.37 -11.02
CA LEU A 167 0.55 32.47 -11.88
C LEU A 167 -0.20 33.78 -11.64
N ALA A 168 -0.40 34.16 -10.37
CA ALA A 168 -1.02 35.43 -9.99
C ALA A 168 -0.23 36.63 -10.54
N SER A 169 1.10 36.67 -10.30
CA SER A 169 1.97 37.75 -10.81
C SER A 169 1.92 37.88 -12.34
N LYS A 170 1.74 36.78 -13.06
CA LYS A 170 1.57 36.83 -14.53
C LYS A 170 0.24 37.42 -14.94
N LEU A 171 -0.84 37.11 -14.22
CA LEU A 171 -2.16 37.67 -14.45
C LEU A 171 -2.15 39.19 -14.18
N ASP A 172 -1.62 39.58 -13.01
CA ASP A 172 -1.50 40.99 -12.60
C ASP A 172 -0.67 41.81 -13.62
N ALA A 173 0.45 41.28 -14.09
CA ALA A 173 1.28 41.92 -15.09
C ALA A 173 0.56 42.12 -16.44
N GLN A 174 -0.28 41.16 -16.84
CA GLN A 174 -1.08 41.26 -18.05
C GLN A 174 -2.20 42.30 -17.93
N ASP A 175 -2.85 42.38 -16.76
CA ASP A 175 -3.88 43.36 -16.46
C ASP A 175 -3.28 44.77 -16.37
N GLY A 176 -2.05 44.89 -15.88
CA GLY A 176 -1.26 46.13 -15.87
C GLY A 176 -0.69 46.54 -17.25
N GLY A 177 -1.04 45.85 -18.34
CA GLY A 177 -0.67 46.20 -19.71
C GLY A 177 0.74 45.76 -20.12
N ALA A 178 1.44 44.93 -19.37
CA ALA A 178 2.75 44.40 -19.77
C ALA A 178 2.65 43.51 -21.02
N VAL A 179 3.41 43.84 -22.05
CA VAL A 179 3.46 43.06 -23.30
C VAL A 179 4.28 41.78 -23.06
N GLN A 180 3.62 40.64 -23.06
CA GLN A 180 4.28 39.33 -23.02
C GLN A 180 4.22 38.66 -24.39
N ARG A 181 5.30 37.98 -24.78
CA ARG A 181 5.31 37.12 -25.98
C ARG A 181 4.51 35.84 -25.69
N GLY A 182 3.59 35.48 -26.55
CA GLY A 182 2.80 34.26 -26.49
C GLY A 182 1.33 34.47 -26.17
N ARG A 183 0.59 33.37 -25.95
CA ARG A 183 -0.84 33.39 -25.59
C ARG A 183 -1.03 33.93 -24.18
N LYS A 184 -1.92 34.91 -24.03
CA LYS A 184 -2.28 35.44 -22.70
C LYS A 184 -2.81 34.33 -21.79
N LEU A 185 -2.38 34.37 -20.52
CA LEU A 185 -2.92 33.52 -19.47
C LEU A 185 -4.27 34.11 -19.05
N SER A 186 -5.30 33.29 -18.92
CA SER A 186 -6.57 33.69 -18.32
C SER A 186 -6.68 33.09 -16.92
N ASP A 187 -7.53 33.67 -16.07
CA ASP A 187 -7.81 33.12 -14.74
C ASP A 187 -8.28 31.67 -14.81
N SER A 188 -9.16 31.31 -15.74
CA SER A 188 -9.57 29.94 -15.99
C SER A 188 -8.41 29.02 -16.37
N GLY A 189 -7.49 29.53 -17.20
CA GLY A 189 -6.28 28.80 -17.57
C GLY A 189 -5.30 28.62 -16.41
N ALA A 190 -5.15 29.63 -15.54
CA ALA A 190 -4.35 29.55 -14.32
C ALA A 190 -4.96 28.53 -13.34
N LYS A 191 -6.27 28.60 -13.10
CA LYS A 191 -7.00 27.64 -12.26
C LYS A 191 -6.83 26.19 -12.75
N ALA A 192 -7.03 25.94 -14.04
CA ALA A 192 -6.91 24.61 -14.60
C ALA A 192 -5.48 24.05 -14.42
N ARG A 193 -4.47 24.86 -14.72
CA ARG A 193 -3.05 24.45 -14.52
C ARG A 193 -2.75 24.16 -13.05
N PHE A 194 -3.11 25.07 -12.18
CA PHE A 194 -2.84 24.90 -10.75
C PHE A 194 -3.58 23.71 -10.16
N PHE A 195 -4.83 23.49 -10.57
CA PHE A 195 -5.61 22.31 -10.17
C PHE A 195 -4.90 21.00 -10.58
N HIS A 196 -4.37 20.92 -11.79
CA HIS A 196 -3.58 19.77 -12.24
C HIS A 196 -2.32 19.59 -11.38
N GLU A 197 -1.54 20.67 -11.19
CA GLU A 197 -0.32 20.63 -10.38
C GLU A 197 -0.59 20.19 -8.92
N VAL A 198 -1.70 20.67 -8.33
CA VAL A 198 -2.16 20.26 -6.98
C VAL A 198 -2.58 18.79 -6.97
N SER A 199 -3.26 18.33 -8.02
CA SER A 199 -3.70 16.93 -8.15
C SER A 199 -2.53 15.98 -8.33
N ASP A 200 -1.58 16.32 -9.18
CA ASP A 200 -0.36 15.53 -9.45
C ASP A 200 0.52 15.44 -8.19
N ALA A 201 0.58 16.51 -7.39
CA ALA A 201 1.25 16.52 -6.10
C ALA A 201 0.49 15.75 -5.01
N HIS A 202 -0.71 15.24 -5.29
CA HIS A 202 -1.63 14.59 -4.33
C HIS A 202 -2.03 15.50 -3.15
N MET A 203 -2.10 16.83 -3.39
CA MET A 203 -2.45 17.82 -2.37
C MET A 203 -3.89 18.33 -2.45
N ALA A 204 -4.75 17.81 -3.34
CA ALA A 204 -6.11 18.29 -3.59
C ALA A 204 -7.04 18.20 -2.36
N ARG A 205 -6.69 17.40 -1.34
CA ARG A 205 -7.43 17.38 -0.06
C ARG A 205 -7.09 18.56 0.83
N ILE A 206 -5.89 19.13 0.70
CA ILE A 206 -5.37 20.20 1.54
C ILE A 206 -5.46 21.54 0.82
N ILE A 207 -5.10 21.59 -0.47
CA ILE A 207 -5.15 22.81 -1.28
C ILE A 207 -6.43 22.80 -2.12
N LYS A 208 -7.33 23.73 -1.86
CA LYS A 208 -8.61 23.88 -2.54
C LYS A 208 -8.52 25.01 -3.56
N VAL A 209 -8.56 24.67 -4.84
CA VAL A 209 -8.63 25.66 -5.93
C VAL A 209 -10.09 26.08 -6.10
N ASP A 210 -10.36 27.38 -6.06
CA ASP A 210 -11.71 27.91 -6.27
C ASP A 210 -12.02 27.92 -7.78
N LEU A 211 -12.73 26.90 -8.24
CA LEU A 211 -13.15 26.77 -9.64
C LEU A 211 -14.37 27.63 -9.99
N LYS A 212 -15.09 28.16 -8.98
CA LYS A 212 -16.33 28.92 -9.18
C LYS A 212 -16.09 30.42 -9.27
N SER A 213 -15.05 30.94 -8.60
CA SER A 213 -14.66 32.33 -8.68
C SER A 213 -14.29 32.73 -10.12
N ASP A 214 -14.52 33.97 -10.52
CA ASP A 214 -14.03 34.50 -11.80
C ASP A 214 -12.51 34.69 -11.78
N LEU A 215 -11.94 35.01 -10.63
CA LEU A 215 -10.50 35.22 -10.43
C LEU A 215 -9.78 33.92 -10.01
N PHE A 216 -8.48 33.85 -10.28
CA PHE A 216 -7.61 32.78 -9.79
C PHE A 216 -7.49 32.89 -8.27
N ALA A 217 -8.05 31.92 -7.55
CA ALA A 217 -7.99 31.84 -6.10
C ALA A 217 -7.83 30.40 -5.61
N TYR A 218 -7.18 30.24 -4.47
CA TYR A 218 -7.07 28.97 -3.76
C TYR A 218 -6.99 29.22 -2.25
N GLN A 219 -7.23 28.17 -1.48
CA GLN A 219 -7.08 28.20 -0.02
C GLN A 219 -6.45 26.91 0.49
N ILE A 220 -5.81 26.98 1.65
CA ILE A 220 -5.35 25.82 2.40
C ILE A 220 -6.44 25.44 3.38
N ASP A 221 -6.89 24.19 3.33
CA ASP A 221 -7.79 23.59 4.30
C ASP A 221 -6.97 23.17 5.53
N GLU A 222 -6.90 24.06 6.52
CA GLU A 222 -6.14 23.85 7.75
C GLU A 222 -6.63 22.62 8.54
N SER A 223 -7.91 22.33 8.50
CA SER A 223 -8.47 21.15 9.17
C SER A 223 -8.06 19.85 8.47
N ALA A 224 -7.96 19.86 7.14
CA ALA A 224 -7.43 18.74 6.38
C ALA A 224 -5.92 18.57 6.59
N LEU A 225 -5.18 19.68 6.71
CA LEU A 225 -3.76 19.67 7.02
C LEU A 225 -3.51 19.09 8.42
N ALA A 226 -4.21 19.55 9.43
CA ALA A 226 -4.11 19.04 10.80
C ALA A 226 -4.44 17.55 10.88
N ARG A 227 -5.51 17.10 10.20
CA ARG A 227 -5.83 15.67 10.09
C ARG A 227 -4.73 14.86 9.41
N ALA A 228 -4.11 15.41 8.36
CA ALA A 228 -3.00 14.71 7.70
C ALA A 228 -1.79 14.59 8.64
N GLN A 229 -1.47 15.63 9.42
CA GLN A 229 -0.39 15.59 10.42
C GLN A 229 -0.68 14.58 11.54
N LEU A 230 -1.94 14.49 12.01
CA LEU A 230 -2.35 13.49 13.00
C LEU A 230 -2.02 12.05 12.54
N MET A 231 -2.05 11.79 11.23
CA MET A 231 -1.80 10.45 10.66
C MET A 231 -0.31 10.18 10.40
N ASP A 232 0.56 11.17 10.49
CA ASP A 232 1.99 11.01 10.19
C ASP A 232 2.67 10.03 11.14
N GLY A 233 3.56 9.24 10.58
CA GLY A 233 4.32 8.24 11.32
C GLY A 233 3.51 7.05 11.83
N LYS A 234 2.20 6.99 11.58
CA LYS A 234 1.32 5.98 12.15
C LYS A 234 1.15 4.75 11.27
N LEU A 235 1.12 3.61 11.92
CA LEU A 235 0.73 2.32 11.38
C LEU A 235 -0.37 1.76 12.26
N MET A 236 -1.54 1.49 11.67
CA MET A 236 -2.69 0.91 12.38
C MET A 236 -2.97 -0.49 11.85
N LEU A 237 -3.10 -1.43 12.77
CA LEU A 237 -3.36 -2.84 12.49
C LEU A 237 -4.62 -3.30 13.24
N ILE A 238 -5.52 -3.98 12.55
CA ILE A 238 -6.67 -4.66 13.15
C ILE A 238 -6.33 -6.15 13.26
N THR A 239 -6.58 -6.74 14.42
CA THR A 239 -6.28 -8.15 14.67
C THR A 239 -7.27 -8.79 15.63
N ASN A 240 -7.45 -10.10 15.50
CA ASN A 240 -8.14 -10.94 16.50
C ASN A 240 -7.17 -11.81 17.32
N VAL A 241 -5.86 -11.68 17.09
CA VAL A 241 -4.83 -12.39 17.87
C VAL A 241 -4.82 -11.85 19.29
N LYS A 242 -5.03 -12.71 20.29
CA LYS A 242 -5.14 -12.31 21.71
C LYS A 242 -3.84 -12.50 22.51
N ASP A 243 -3.05 -13.50 22.13
CA ASP A 243 -1.86 -13.96 22.87
C ASP A 243 -0.53 -13.36 22.39
N MET A 244 -0.58 -12.30 21.57
CA MET A 244 0.61 -11.64 21.02
C MET A 244 0.72 -10.21 21.59
N ALA A 245 1.91 -9.85 22.07
CA ALA A 245 2.15 -8.47 22.52
C ALA A 245 1.98 -7.46 21.36
N PRO A 246 1.52 -6.22 21.62
CA PRO A 246 1.30 -5.22 20.58
C PRO A 246 2.53 -5.00 19.69
N LEU A 247 3.71 -4.95 20.28
CA LEU A 247 4.97 -4.79 19.54
C LEU A 247 5.24 -5.98 18.60
N ASP A 248 4.89 -7.19 19.00
CA ASP A 248 5.08 -8.39 18.17
C ASP A 248 4.07 -8.43 17.02
N VAL A 249 2.85 -7.90 17.20
CA VAL A 249 1.88 -7.69 16.11
C VAL A 249 2.48 -6.74 15.07
N ILE A 250 3.09 -5.62 15.49
CA ILE A 250 3.77 -4.68 14.60
C ILE A 250 4.95 -5.33 13.89
N ARG A 251 5.80 -6.06 14.62
CA ARG A 251 6.96 -6.79 14.04
C ARG A 251 6.51 -7.81 13.00
N ARG A 252 5.46 -8.56 13.31
CA ARG A 252 4.88 -9.55 12.39
C ARG A 252 4.36 -8.91 11.12
N TYR A 253 3.69 -7.76 11.22
CA TYR A 253 3.27 -7.02 10.04
C TYR A 253 4.47 -6.48 9.25
N LYS A 254 5.45 -5.88 9.90
CA LYS A 254 6.67 -5.37 9.24
C LYS A 254 7.43 -6.46 8.47
N SER A 255 7.30 -7.73 8.85
CA SER A 255 7.90 -8.86 8.12
C SER A 255 7.30 -9.08 6.72
N LEU A 256 6.16 -8.46 6.37
CA LEU A 256 5.65 -8.43 5.00
C LEU A 256 6.65 -7.84 3.98
N ALA A 257 7.58 -7.00 4.41
CA ALA A 257 8.68 -6.52 3.56
C ALA A 257 9.49 -7.67 2.94
N ASP A 258 9.55 -8.83 3.58
CA ASP A 258 10.19 -10.03 3.03
C ASP A 258 9.39 -10.65 1.88
N ILE A 259 8.06 -10.50 1.91
CA ILE A 259 7.17 -10.89 0.81
C ILE A 259 7.39 -9.97 -0.39
N GLU A 260 7.45 -8.66 -0.19
CA GLU A 260 7.75 -7.70 -1.26
C GLU A 260 9.10 -7.99 -1.90
N ARG A 261 10.09 -8.39 -1.10
CA ARG A 261 11.40 -8.84 -1.59
C ARG A 261 11.28 -10.09 -2.46
N GLY A 262 10.38 -11.02 -2.13
CA GLY A 262 10.04 -12.19 -2.96
C GLY A 262 9.45 -11.80 -4.31
N PHE A 263 8.51 -10.86 -4.34
CA PHE A 263 7.96 -10.35 -5.60
C PHE A 263 9.00 -9.60 -6.44
N ARG A 264 9.93 -8.89 -5.79
CA ARG A 264 11.06 -8.27 -6.51
C ARG A 264 11.92 -9.32 -7.20
N VAL A 265 12.24 -10.42 -6.52
CA VAL A 265 12.98 -11.55 -7.11
C VAL A 265 12.23 -12.16 -8.30
N LEU A 266 10.91 -12.36 -8.19
CA LEU A 266 10.09 -12.84 -9.31
C LEU A 266 10.17 -11.91 -10.53
N LYS A 267 10.21 -10.59 -10.31
CA LYS A 267 10.24 -9.59 -11.38
C LYS A 267 11.64 -9.40 -11.99
N SER A 268 12.68 -9.34 -11.16
CA SER A 268 14.02 -8.89 -11.58
C SER A 268 15.04 -10.01 -11.77
N GLU A 269 14.85 -11.17 -11.11
CA GLU A 269 15.80 -12.27 -11.13
C GLU A 269 15.27 -13.47 -11.93
N ILE A 270 13.99 -13.78 -11.70
CA ILE A 270 13.31 -14.90 -12.36
C ILE A 270 12.66 -14.43 -13.67
N GLU A 271 12.45 -13.11 -13.79
CA GLU A 271 11.89 -12.48 -14.99
C GLU A 271 10.54 -13.08 -15.40
N ILE A 272 9.59 -13.14 -14.45
CA ILE A 272 8.24 -13.65 -14.73
C ILE A 272 7.53 -12.89 -15.88
N ALA A 273 7.95 -11.68 -16.15
CA ALA A 273 7.41 -10.84 -17.23
C ALA A 273 8.56 -10.37 -18.16
N PRO A 274 8.28 -10.13 -19.47
CA PRO A 274 6.97 -10.24 -20.15
C PRO A 274 6.55 -11.68 -20.44
N VAL A 275 5.23 -11.96 -20.38
CA VAL A 275 4.69 -13.28 -20.67
C VAL A 275 4.22 -13.33 -22.12
N PHE A 276 4.93 -14.11 -22.95
CA PHE A 276 4.65 -14.26 -24.37
C PHE A 276 3.56 -15.29 -24.69
N HIS A 277 3.20 -16.12 -23.72
CA HIS A 277 2.16 -17.13 -23.90
C HIS A 277 0.78 -16.51 -24.06
N ARG A 278 -0.05 -17.11 -24.94
CA ARG A 278 -1.42 -16.64 -25.22
C ARG A 278 -2.49 -17.55 -24.62
N LEU A 279 -2.19 -18.84 -24.48
CA LEU A 279 -3.13 -19.82 -23.93
C LEU A 279 -3.13 -19.74 -22.39
N PRO A 280 -4.31 -19.74 -21.74
CA PRO A 280 -4.44 -19.65 -20.29
C PRO A 280 -3.63 -20.72 -19.53
N GLU A 281 -3.64 -21.95 -20.02
CA GLU A 281 -2.91 -23.09 -19.41
C GLU A 281 -1.39 -22.85 -19.45
N ARG A 282 -0.88 -22.29 -20.54
CA ARG A 282 0.55 -21.98 -20.67
C ARG A 282 0.96 -20.80 -19.79
N ILE A 283 0.08 -19.83 -19.60
CA ILE A 283 0.31 -18.71 -18.67
C ILE A 283 0.35 -19.23 -17.23
N LYS A 284 -0.60 -20.09 -16.85
CA LYS A 284 -0.62 -20.75 -15.54
C LYS A 284 0.61 -21.62 -15.32
N ALA A 285 1.01 -22.41 -16.33
CA ALA A 285 2.22 -23.23 -16.27
C ALA A 285 3.49 -22.37 -16.11
N HIS A 286 3.61 -21.25 -16.86
CA HIS A 286 4.70 -20.31 -16.71
C HIS A 286 4.77 -19.72 -15.29
N ALA A 287 3.66 -19.27 -14.76
CA ALA A 287 3.58 -18.77 -13.38
C ALA A 287 3.98 -19.84 -12.36
N SER A 288 3.57 -21.10 -12.57
CA SER A 288 3.95 -22.23 -11.70
C SER A 288 5.45 -22.53 -11.75
N ILE A 289 6.08 -22.47 -12.93
CA ILE A 289 7.53 -22.63 -13.07
C ILE A 289 8.28 -21.50 -12.35
N CYS A 290 7.86 -20.25 -12.52
CA CYS A 290 8.46 -19.12 -11.81
C CYS A 290 8.26 -19.23 -10.30
N PHE A 291 7.14 -19.74 -9.83
CA PHE A 291 6.89 -20.01 -8.42
C PHE A 291 7.84 -21.09 -7.87
N LEU A 292 8.06 -22.18 -8.60
CA LEU A 292 9.04 -23.21 -8.23
C LEU A 292 10.46 -22.65 -8.19
N ALA A 293 10.83 -21.81 -9.16
CA ALA A 293 12.12 -21.11 -9.16
C ALA A 293 12.28 -20.23 -7.92
N LEU A 294 11.21 -19.53 -7.51
CA LEU A 294 11.22 -18.73 -6.27
C LEU A 294 11.43 -19.60 -5.02
N ILE A 295 10.80 -20.78 -4.94
CA ILE A 295 11.03 -21.72 -3.84
C ILE A 295 12.51 -22.14 -3.80
N LEU A 296 13.06 -22.57 -4.93
CA LEU A 296 14.46 -22.98 -5.02
C LEU A 296 15.42 -21.86 -4.63
N TYR A 297 15.16 -20.63 -5.11
CA TYR A 297 15.92 -19.44 -4.73
C TYR A 297 15.89 -19.20 -3.21
N ARG A 298 14.71 -19.31 -2.58
CA ARG A 298 14.57 -19.12 -1.13
C ARG A 298 15.28 -20.21 -0.33
N VAL A 299 15.13 -21.47 -0.72
CA VAL A 299 15.82 -22.61 -0.08
C VAL A 299 17.33 -22.45 -0.19
N MET A 300 17.85 -22.10 -1.36
CA MET A 300 19.27 -21.85 -1.57
C MET A 300 19.79 -20.75 -0.64
N ARG A 301 19.12 -19.60 -0.61
CA ARG A 301 19.52 -18.50 0.27
C ARG A 301 19.48 -18.87 1.76
N GLN A 302 18.45 -19.62 2.17
CA GLN A 302 18.36 -20.08 3.56
C GLN A 302 19.51 -21.00 3.92
N ARG A 303 19.89 -21.94 3.02
CA ARG A 303 21.02 -22.84 3.23
C ARG A 303 22.36 -22.09 3.28
N LEU A 304 22.59 -21.14 2.40
CA LEU A 304 23.78 -20.29 2.41
C LEU A 304 23.90 -19.50 3.71
N LYS A 305 22.80 -18.90 4.18
CA LYS A 305 22.77 -18.20 5.47
C LYS A 305 23.10 -19.11 6.66
N LEU A 306 22.56 -20.33 6.67
CA LEU A 306 22.84 -21.31 7.71
C LEU A 306 24.30 -21.81 7.66
N ALA A 307 24.91 -21.84 6.49
CA ALA A 307 26.32 -22.18 6.31
C ALA A 307 27.29 -21.03 6.65
N GLY A 308 26.78 -19.88 7.12
CA GLY A 308 27.60 -18.71 7.44
C GLY A 308 28.26 -18.06 6.22
N SER A 309 27.76 -18.33 5.03
CA SER A 309 28.29 -17.78 3.79
C SER A 309 27.69 -16.40 3.53
N ASP A 310 28.55 -15.36 3.50
CA ASP A 310 28.23 -14.00 3.08
C ASP A 310 28.25 -13.83 1.56
N LEU A 311 28.03 -14.91 0.80
CA LEU A 311 27.96 -14.85 -0.65
C LEU A 311 26.83 -13.90 -1.07
N ASP A 312 27.25 -12.71 -1.43
CA ASP A 312 26.42 -11.70 -2.07
C ASP A 312 26.20 -12.09 -3.55
N ARG A 313 25.16 -11.51 -4.15
CA ARG A 313 24.80 -11.64 -5.56
C ARG A 313 25.99 -11.47 -6.53
N LYS A 314 27.00 -10.68 -6.16
CA LYS A 314 28.22 -10.44 -6.93
C LYS A 314 29.24 -11.59 -6.88
N SER A 315 29.07 -12.52 -5.95
CA SER A 315 30.02 -13.62 -5.72
C SER A 315 29.65 -14.92 -6.45
N VAL A 316 28.53 -14.92 -7.19
CA VAL A 316 27.98 -16.13 -7.85
C VAL A 316 28.04 -16.01 -9.39
N VAL A 317 28.76 -15.03 -9.92
CA VAL A 317 29.02 -14.90 -11.38
C VAL A 317 30.47 -15.25 -11.67
#